data_2328516bbc708ca082f3693bde03fe1c
#
_entry.id   2328516bbc708ca082f3693bde03fe1c
#
_cell.length_a   1.000
_cell.length_b   1.000
_cell.length_c   1.000
_cell.angle_alpha   90.00
_cell.angle_beta   90.00
_cell.angle_gamma   90.00
#
_symmetry.space_group_name_H-M   'P 1'
#
loop_
_entity.id
_entity.type
_entity.pdbx_description
1 polymer ?
#
loop_
_entity_poly.entity_id
_entity_poly.type
_entity_poly.pdbx_seq_one_letter_code
_entity_poly.pdbx_strand_id
1 'polypeptide(L)'
;RGLEAGGIGIYNADIPTASILADAAGPGEIGFGTGEGCDLRVCDVMLRDEQTIFRAIRNGTEILVSLSAPGKHLAMNAASVLAAAEAVGADPDLTARNLSAWQPPQGRGTRETIVLDEIEGRQITLIDDAFNANPASMEAALDRLAAAQPGPGGRRVAILGDMLELG
;
A
#
# COMPACT_ATOMS: atom_id res chain seq x y z
N ARG A 1 -16.22 -11.39 -16.91
CA ARG A 1 -15.77 -12.13 -18.12
C ARG A 1 -14.26 -11.89 -18.24
N GLY A 2 -13.45 -12.95 -18.31
CA GLY A 2 -11.98 -12.86 -18.38
C GLY A 2 -11.30 -13.88 -17.47
N LEU A 3 -12.01 -14.45 -16.48
CA LEU A 3 -11.50 -15.54 -15.68
C LEU A 3 -11.72 -16.85 -16.45
N GLU A 4 -10.66 -17.60 -16.69
CA GLU A 4 -10.74 -18.92 -17.31
C GLU A 4 -11.20 -19.99 -16.32
N ALA A 5 -11.57 -21.16 -16.81
CA ALA A 5 -11.96 -22.28 -15.95
C ALA A 5 -10.79 -22.64 -15.00
N GLY A 6 -11.05 -22.64 -13.69
CA GLY A 6 -10.04 -22.85 -12.65
C GLY A 6 -9.24 -21.60 -12.26
N GLY A 7 -9.53 -20.45 -12.86
CA GLY A 7 -8.98 -19.18 -12.42
C GLY A 7 -9.55 -18.74 -11.06
N ILE A 8 -8.75 -18.06 -10.25
CA ILE A 8 -9.13 -17.57 -8.92
C ILE A 8 -9.33 -16.06 -8.98
N GLY A 9 -10.51 -15.59 -8.61
CA GLY A 9 -10.82 -14.18 -8.45
C GLY A 9 -10.30 -13.66 -7.13
N ILE A 10 -9.57 -12.55 -7.15
CA ILE A 10 -9.07 -11.90 -5.94
C ILE A 10 -9.61 -10.48 -5.90
N TYR A 11 -10.24 -10.09 -4.80
CA TYR A 11 -10.88 -8.78 -4.71
C TYR A 11 -10.76 -8.17 -3.31
N ASN A 12 -10.81 -6.83 -3.27
CA ASN A 12 -10.87 -6.07 -2.03
C ASN A 12 -12.31 -6.13 -1.47
N ALA A 13 -12.47 -6.74 -0.30
CA ALA A 13 -13.76 -6.91 0.37
C ALA A 13 -14.23 -5.65 1.14
N ASP A 14 -13.36 -4.65 1.33
CA ASP A 14 -13.69 -3.42 2.05
C ASP A 14 -14.34 -2.34 1.17
N ILE A 15 -14.43 -2.56 -0.14
CA ILE A 15 -15.03 -1.57 -1.06
C ILE A 15 -16.55 -1.75 -1.17
N PRO A 16 -17.32 -0.68 -1.41
CA PRO A 16 -18.78 -0.74 -1.50
C PRO A 16 -19.32 -1.71 -2.56
N THR A 17 -18.54 -2.00 -3.60
CA THR A 17 -18.90 -2.88 -4.71
C THR A 17 -18.36 -4.31 -4.54
N ALA A 18 -17.87 -4.68 -3.37
CA ALA A 18 -17.25 -5.97 -3.10
C ALA A 18 -18.18 -7.16 -3.45
N SER A 19 -19.48 -7.05 -3.16
CA SER A 19 -20.44 -8.10 -3.49
C SER A 19 -20.56 -8.38 -5.00
N ILE A 20 -20.45 -7.34 -5.82
CA ILE A 20 -20.46 -7.49 -7.28
C ILE A 20 -19.22 -8.25 -7.76
N LEU A 21 -18.09 -7.98 -7.11
CA LEU A 21 -16.82 -8.65 -7.44
C LEU A 21 -16.83 -10.11 -6.98
N ALA A 22 -17.35 -10.39 -5.78
CA ALA A 22 -17.51 -11.73 -5.25
C ALA A 22 -18.39 -12.59 -6.19
N ASP A 23 -19.58 -12.08 -6.57
CA ASP A 23 -20.49 -12.75 -7.48
C ASP A 23 -19.85 -13.03 -8.86
N ALA A 24 -19.01 -12.11 -9.34
CA ALA A 24 -18.33 -12.24 -10.63
C ALA A 24 -17.09 -13.15 -10.57
N ALA A 25 -16.44 -13.26 -9.43
CA ALA A 25 -15.25 -14.10 -9.22
C ALA A 25 -15.59 -15.58 -9.16
N GLY A 26 -16.77 -15.91 -8.63
CA GLY A 26 -17.27 -17.29 -8.56
C GLY A 26 -16.59 -18.13 -7.49
N PRO A 27 -16.82 -19.46 -7.47
CA PRO A 27 -16.34 -20.33 -6.42
C PRO A 27 -14.81 -20.38 -6.36
N GLY A 28 -14.26 -20.26 -5.15
CA GLY A 28 -12.80 -20.30 -4.89
C GLY A 28 -12.13 -18.94 -4.94
N GLU A 29 -12.92 -17.87 -4.96
CA GLU A 29 -12.42 -16.50 -4.83
C GLU A 29 -11.69 -16.26 -3.50
N ILE A 30 -10.87 -15.22 -3.47
CA ILE A 30 -10.19 -14.75 -2.26
C ILE A 30 -10.54 -13.28 -2.04
N GLY A 31 -11.39 -13.03 -1.05
CA GLY A 31 -11.70 -11.69 -0.56
C GLY A 31 -10.66 -11.26 0.49
N PHE A 32 -9.93 -10.19 0.23
CA PHE A 32 -9.02 -9.61 1.22
C PHE A 32 -9.55 -8.28 1.75
N GLY A 33 -9.27 -7.99 3.02
CA GLY A 33 -9.78 -6.78 3.67
C GLY A 33 -9.49 -6.74 5.16
N THR A 34 -10.12 -5.78 5.87
CA THR A 34 -9.97 -5.60 7.32
C THR A 34 -11.06 -6.32 8.12
N GLY A 35 -12.16 -6.67 7.47
CA GLY A 35 -13.31 -7.35 8.10
C GLY A 35 -13.01 -8.78 8.56
N GLU A 36 -13.70 -9.22 9.62
CA GLU A 36 -13.56 -10.59 10.16
C GLU A 36 -14.01 -11.69 9.19
N GLY A 37 -14.85 -11.34 8.21
CA GLY A 37 -15.33 -12.26 7.19
C GLY A 37 -14.43 -12.38 5.95
N CYS A 38 -13.30 -11.69 5.91
CA CYS A 38 -12.37 -11.78 4.79
C CYS A 38 -11.59 -13.09 4.81
N ASP A 39 -11.37 -13.68 3.63
CA ASP A 39 -10.53 -14.87 3.48
C ASP A 39 -9.07 -14.60 3.86
N LEU A 40 -8.58 -13.41 3.50
CA LEU A 40 -7.30 -12.87 3.95
C LEU A 40 -7.55 -11.56 4.67
N ARG A 41 -7.42 -11.58 5.99
CA ARG A 41 -7.69 -10.44 6.85
C ARG A 41 -6.42 -9.65 7.15
N VAL A 42 -6.49 -8.34 6.95
CA VAL A 42 -5.45 -7.38 7.36
C VAL A 42 -5.83 -6.77 8.70
N CYS A 43 -4.95 -6.87 9.69
CA CYS A 43 -5.15 -6.28 11.00
C CYS A 43 -3.86 -5.71 11.59
N ASP A 44 -3.99 -4.90 12.66
CA ASP A 44 -2.89 -4.30 13.41
C ASP A 44 -1.92 -3.50 12.53
N VAL A 45 -2.47 -2.71 11.61
CA VAL A 45 -1.65 -1.88 10.71
C VAL A 45 -0.99 -0.77 11.51
N MET A 46 0.33 -0.84 11.62
CA MET A 46 1.18 0.16 12.25
C MET A 46 1.99 0.89 11.19
N LEU A 47 1.90 2.23 11.21
CA LEU A 47 2.72 3.09 10.37
C LEU A 47 3.90 3.62 11.20
N ARG A 48 5.10 3.48 10.66
CA ARG A 48 6.33 4.10 11.16
C ARG A 48 6.88 5.01 10.09
N ASP A 49 7.91 5.81 10.41
CA ASP A 49 8.43 6.84 9.50
C ASP A 49 8.78 6.31 8.09
N GLU A 50 9.29 5.08 8.01
CA GLU A 50 9.73 4.46 6.76
C GLU A 50 9.14 3.06 6.52
N GLN A 51 8.15 2.66 7.32
CA GLN A 51 7.65 1.29 7.28
C GLN A 51 6.14 1.22 7.50
N THR A 52 5.53 0.23 6.87
CA THR A 52 4.19 -0.27 7.20
C THR A 52 4.33 -1.70 7.70
N ILE A 53 3.87 -1.96 8.92
CA ILE A 53 3.87 -3.29 9.52
C ILE A 53 2.42 -3.69 9.78
N PHE A 54 2.04 -4.89 9.39
CA PHE A 54 0.70 -5.41 9.64
C PHE A 54 0.69 -6.93 9.79
N ARG A 55 -0.39 -7.46 10.36
CA ARG A 55 -0.65 -8.90 10.37
C ARG A 55 -1.65 -9.25 9.26
N ALA A 56 -1.32 -10.27 8.49
CA ALA A 56 -2.23 -10.93 7.58
C ALA A 56 -2.67 -12.26 8.19
N ILE A 57 -3.99 -12.52 8.26
CA ILE A 57 -4.54 -13.77 8.77
C ILE A 57 -5.21 -14.49 7.62
N ARG A 58 -4.80 -15.71 7.35
CA ARG A 58 -5.33 -16.57 6.30
C ARG A 58 -5.49 -17.99 6.83
N ASN A 59 -6.70 -18.56 6.77
CA ASN A 59 -6.99 -19.93 7.23
C ASN A 59 -6.51 -20.21 8.67
N GLY A 60 -6.61 -19.21 9.56
CA GLY A 60 -6.14 -19.30 10.95
C GLY A 60 -4.62 -19.16 11.13
N THR A 61 -3.86 -19.00 10.08
CA THR A 61 -2.41 -18.73 10.13
C THR A 61 -2.15 -17.23 10.09
N GLU A 62 -1.30 -16.76 11.00
CA GLU A 62 -0.87 -15.37 11.06
C GLU A 62 0.49 -15.19 10.36
N ILE A 63 0.57 -14.19 9.52
CA ILE A 63 1.79 -13.79 8.81
C ILE A 63 2.08 -12.34 9.16
N LEU A 64 3.26 -12.07 9.71
CA LEU A 64 3.73 -10.70 9.92
C LEU A 64 4.37 -10.17 8.65
N VAL A 65 3.85 -9.05 8.16
CA VAL A 65 4.34 -8.39 6.95
C VAL A 65 4.91 -7.03 7.31
N SER A 66 6.10 -6.74 6.81
CA SER A 66 6.75 -5.44 6.92
C SER A 66 7.08 -4.94 5.51
N LEU A 67 6.72 -3.70 5.22
CA LEU A 67 7.02 -3.01 3.96
C LEU A 67 7.95 -1.85 4.24
N SER A 68 8.95 -1.65 3.40
CA SER A 68 9.92 -0.55 3.51
C SER A 68 9.37 0.78 2.95
N ALA A 69 8.08 1.04 3.17
CA ALA A 69 7.42 2.29 2.81
C ALA A 69 6.20 2.51 3.72
N PRO A 70 5.90 3.75 4.15
CA PRO A 70 4.74 4.05 4.97
C PRO A 70 3.47 4.25 4.14
N GLY A 71 2.36 3.64 4.57
CA GLY A 71 1.05 3.86 3.95
C GLY A 71 0.05 2.74 4.22
N LYS A 72 -1.12 3.06 4.77
CA LYS A 72 -2.20 2.07 5.00
C LYS A 72 -2.62 1.36 3.71
N HIS A 73 -2.67 2.09 2.60
CA HIS A 73 -2.99 1.52 1.30
C HIS A 73 -1.97 0.47 0.84
N LEU A 74 -0.71 0.58 1.28
CA LEU A 74 0.31 -0.42 0.96
C LEU A 74 0.06 -1.75 1.68
N ALA A 75 -0.52 -1.73 2.88
CA ALA A 75 -0.93 -2.97 3.54
C ALA A 75 -2.00 -3.70 2.74
N MET A 76 -2.99 -2.97 2.19
CA MET A 76 -4.02 -3.56 1.33
C MET A 76 -3.45 -4.07 -0.01
N ASN A 77 -2.53 -3.32 -0.62
CA ASN A 77 -1.85 -3.75 -1.84
C ASN A 77 -1.00 -5.02 -1.58
N ALA A 78 -0.28 -5.08 -0.46
CA ALA A 78 0.49 -6.26 -0.08
C ALA A 78 -0.41 -7.47 0.20
N ALA A 79 -1.59 -7.27 0.80
CA ALA A 79 -2.58 -8.32 0.99
C ALA A 79 -3.05 -8.91 -0.35
N SER A 80 -3.28 -8.06 -1.36
CA SER A 80 -3.63 -8.54 -2.70
C SER A 80 -2.51 -9.37 -3.34
N VAL A 81 -1.25 -8.97 -3.12
CA VAL A 81 -0.07 -9.72 -3.61
C VAL A 81 0.06 -11.06 -2.88
N LEU A 82 -0.14 -11.11 -1.55
CA LEU A 82 -0.15 -12.35 -0.78
C LEU A 82 -1.23 -13.32 -1.29
N ALA A 83 -2.45 -12.83 -1.50
CA ALA A 83 -3.54 -13.63 -2.04
C ALA A 83 -3.24 -14.14 -3.46
N ALA A 84 -2.66 -13.29 -4.32
CA ALA A 84 -2.28 -13.68 -5.68
C ALA A 84 -1.15 -14.71 -5.70
N ALA A 85 -0.15 -14.55 -4.84
CA ALA A 85 0.96 -15.49 -4.71
C ALA A 85 0.48 -16.87 -4.21
N GLU A 86 -0.41 -16.89 -3.20
CA GLU A 86 -1.06 -18.12 -2.72
C GLU A 86 -1.85 -18.81 -3.83
N ALA A 87 -2.62 -18.04 -4.60
CA ALA A 87 -3.45 -18.56 -5.70
C ALA A 87 -2.63 -19.29 -6.79
N VAL A 88 -1.37 -18.92 -6.97
CA VAL A 88 -0.42 -19.59 -7.88
C VAL A 88 0.50 -20.61 -7.18
N GLY A 89 0.25 -20.90 -5.91
CA GLY A 89 0.96 -21.92 -5.14
C GLY A 89 2.30 -21.47 -4.54
N ALA A 90 2.53 -20.15 -4.42
CA ALA A 90 3.72 -19.65 -3.77
C ALA A 90 3.60 -19.77 -2.23
N ASP A 91 4.76 -19.93 -1.57
CA ASP A 91 4.85 -19.97 -0.12
C ASP A 91 4.54 -18.59 0.49
N PRO A 92 3.59 -18.48 1.44
CA PRO A 92 3.17 -17.20 2.01
C PRO A 92 4.28 -16.51 2.82
N ASP A 93 5.10 -17.26 3.56
CA ASP A 93 6.20 -16.72 4.36
C ASP A 93 7.31 -16.18 3.46
N LEU A 94 7.60 -16.86 2.37
CA LEU A 94 8.57 -16.40 1.38
C LEU A 94 8.06 -15.14 0.67
N THR A 95 6.77 -15.10 0.35
CA THR A 95 6.13 -13.92 -0.24
C THR A 95 6.21 -12.72 0.70
N ALA A 96 5.89 -12.90 1.99
CA ALA A 96 5.98 -11.84 2.99
C ALA A 96 7.41 -11.30 3.15
N ARG A 97 8.43 -12.19 3.15
CA ARG A 97 9.84 -11.78 3.18
C ARG A 97 10.25 -10.99 1.94
N ASN A 98 9.82 -11.39 0.76
CA ASN A 98 10.13 -10.67 -0.47
C ASN A 98 9.46 -9.31 -0.52
N LEU A 99 8.25 -9.18 0.02
CA LEU A 99 7.56 -7.89 0.16
C LEU A 99 8.34 -6.90 1.03
N SER A 100 9.11 -7.35 2.02
CA SER A 100 9.93 -6.46 2.86
C SER A 100 11.07 -5.79 2.10
N ALA A 101 11.54 -6.40 1.03
CA ALA A 101 12.58 -5.85 0.16
C ALA A 101 12.03 -4.93 -0.95
N TRP A 102 10.70 -4.90 -1.11
CA TRP A 102 10.08 -4.05 -2.12
C TRP A 102 10.24 -2.57 -1.79
N GLN A 103 10.57 -1.79 -2.80
CA GLN A 103 10.66 -0.33 -2.73
C GLN A 103 9.63 0.29 -3.69
N PRO A 104 8.99 1.40 -3.31
CA PRO A 104 8.11 2.11 -4.23
C PRO A 104 8.90 2.57 -5.46
N PRO A 105 8.33 2.44 -6.67
CA PRO A 105 8.93 3.02 -7.86
C PRO A 105 9.07 4.53 -7.73
N GLN A 106 10.00 5.11 -8.48
CA GLN A 106 10.18 6.56 -8.54
C GLN A 106 8.86 7.28 -8.86
N GLY A 107 8.61 8.41 -8.21
CA GLY A 107 7.37 9.17 -8.37
C GLY A 107 6.16 8.59 -7.60
N ARG A 108 6.37 7.58 -6.75
CA ARG A 108 5.30 6.97 -5.94
C ARG A 108 5.59 7.01 -4.45
N GLY A 109 5.83 8.23 -3.94
CA GLY A 109 6.09 8.49 -2.53
C GLY A 109 7.53 8.21 -2.12
N THR A 110 8.46 8.19 -3.04
CA THR A 110 9.89 8.06 -2.74
C THR A 110 10.38 9.28 -1.99
N ARG A 111 11.29 9.05 -1.02
CA ARG A 111 11.91 10.10 -0.22
C ARG A 111 13.37 10.27 -0.59
N GLU A 112 13.79 11.53 -0.74
CA GLU A 112 15.16 11.91 -0.97
C GLU A 112 15.53 13.06 -0.05
N THR A 113 16.72 13.00 0.56
CA THR A 113 17.27 14.11 1.32
C THR A 113 18.24 14.87 0.44
N ILE A 114 17.94 16.14 0.18
CA ILE A 114 18.76 17.04 -0.63
C ILE A 114 19.46 18.00 0.34
N VAL A 115 20.79 17.91 0.39
CA VAL A 115 21.62 18.83 1.18
C VAL A 115 21.77 20.13 0.40
N LEU A 116 21.30 21.24 0.99
CA LEU A 116 21.41 22.58 0.41
C LEU A 116 22.70 23.28 0.82
N ASP A 117 23.17 23.01 2.03
CA ASP A 117 24.37 23.62 2.61
C ASP A 117 24.94 22.67 3.66
N GLU A 118 26.13 22.15 3.40
CA GLU A 118 26.82 21.21 4.30
C GLU A 118 27.36 21.91 5.57
N ILE A 119 27.73 23.19 5.45
CA ILE A 119 28.33 23.95 6.56
C ILE A 119 27.28 24.35 7.58
N GLU A 120 26.13 24.84 7.10
CA GLU A 120 24.99 25.23 7.94
C GLU A 120 24.05 24.04 8.24
N GLY A 121 24.32 22.88 7.67
CA GLY A 121 23.48 21.69 7.83
C GLY A 121 22.06 21.85 7.25
N ARG A 122 21.89 22.74 6.26
CA ARG A 122 20.58 22.96 5.65
C ARG A 122 20.26 21.86 4.67
N GLN A 123 19.09 21.24 4.86
CA GLN A 123 18.59 20.18 4.00
C GLN A 123 17.09 20.26 3.81
N ILE A 124 16.62 19.68 2.73
CA ILE A 124 15.21 19.43 2.49
C ILE A 124 14.97 17.94 2.30
N THR A 125 13.82 17.45 2.74
CA THR A 125 13.32 16.13 2.36
C THR A 125 12.32 16.31 1.24
N LEU A 126 12.64 15.82 0.07
CA LEU A 126 11.72 15.74 -1.07
C LEU A 126 10.92 14.44 -0.96
N ILE A 127 9.60 14.55 -1.03
CA ILE A 127 8.69 13.42 -1.19
C ILE A 127 8.14 13.51 -2.61
N ASP A 128 8.60 12.62 -3.49
CA ASP A 128 8.18 12.60 -4.88
C ASP A 128 7.00 11.63 -5.06
N ASP A 129 5.83 12.18 -5.38
CA ASP A 129 4.61 11.44 -5.67
C ASP A 129 3.98 11.89 -7.01
N ALA A 130 4.83 12.31 -7.95
CA ALA A 130 4.42 13.00 -9.18
C ALA A 130 4.03 12.06 -10.34
N PHE A 131 4.07 10.74 -10.17
CA PHE A 131 3.82 9.79 -11.28
C PHE A 131 2.40 9.90 -11.83
N ASN A 132 1.40 9.90 -10.95
CA ASN A 132 -0.01 10.04 -11.29
C ASN A 132 -0.80 10.42 -10.04
N ALA A 133 -1.99 11.03 -10.22
CA ALA A 133 -2.83 11.44 -9.11
C ALA A 133 -4.31 11.15 -9.39
N ASN A 134 -5.00 10.79 -8.32
CA ASN A 134 -6.45 10.82 -8.20
C ASN A 134 -6.82 11.34 -6.80
N PRO A 135 -8.08 11.67 -6.51
CA PRO A 135 -8.46 12.23 -5.21
C PRO A 135 -7.99 11.39 -4.01
N ALA A 136 -8.13 10.06 -4.06
CA ALA A 136 -7.74 9.18 -2.96
C ALA A 136 -6.22 9.11 -2.77
N SER A 137 -5.44 9.05 -3.86
CA SER A 137 -3.97 9.06 -3.76
C SER A 137 -3.44 10.42 -3.31
N MET A 138 -4.09 11.51 -3.69
CA MET A 138 -3.76 12.86 -3.23
C MET A 138 -4.02 13.03 -1.73
N GLU A 139 -5.15 12.55 -1.22
CA GLU A 139 -5.45 12.54 0.22
C GLU A 139 -4.36 11.77 0.98
N ALA A 140 -4.01 10.58 0.53
CA ALA A 140 -2.93 9.78 1.14
C ALA A 140 -1.56 10.47 1.09
N ALA A 141 -1.25 11.22 0.03
CA ALA A 141 -0.01 11.99 -0.10
C ALA A 141 0.02 13.17 0.88
N LEU A 142 -1.08 13.88 1.02
CA LEU A 142 -1.23 14.99 1.97
C LEU A 142 -1.17 14.51 3.42
N ASP A 143 -1.76 13.36 3.74
CA ASP A 143 -1.66 12.74 5.06
C ASP A 143 -0.20 12.39 5.41
N ARG A 144 0.57 11.86 4.45
CA ARG A 144 2.00 11.60 4.64
C ARG A 144 2.79 12.88 4.88
N LEU A 145 2.50 13.94 4.12
CA LEU A 145 3.13 15.24 4.34
C LEU A 145 2.75 15.83 5.71
N ALA A 146 1.49 15.66 6.13
CA ALA A 146 1.03 16.11 7.44
C ALA A 146 1.71 15.36 8.60
N ALA A 147 2.00 14.08 8.43
CA ALA A 147 2.70 13.27 9.42
C ALA A 147 4.22 13.54 9.48
N ALA A 148 4.81 14.10 8.43
CA ALA A 148 6.23 14.40 8.40
C ALA A 148 6.61 15.43 9.48
N GLN A 149 7.75 15.22 10.13
CA GLN A 149 8.28 16.11 11.17
C GLN A 149 9.41 16.98 10.61
N PRO A 150 9.15 18.26 10.27
CA PRO A 150 10.23 19.15 9.86
C PRO A 150 11.17 19.45 11.03
N GLY A 151 12.44 19.65 10.74
CA GLY A 151 13.42 20.10 11.71
C GLY A 151 13.13 21.50 12.28
N PRO A 152 13.96 21.98 13.24
CA PRO A 152 13.77 23.30 13.86
C PRO A 152 13.70 24.42 12.82
N GLY A 153 12.63 25.22 12.86
CA GLY A 153 12.40 26.30 11.89
C GLY A 153 11.95 25.82 10.50
N GLY A 154 11.81 24.52 10.31
CA GLY A 154 11.36 23.92 9.06
C GLY A 154 9.85 24.04 8.84
N ARG A 155 9.43 23.81 7.62
CA ARG A 155 8.03 23.85 7.21
C ARG A 155 7.72 22.74 6.22
N ARG A 156 6.44 22.38 6.12
CA ARG A 156 5.93 21.50 5.08
C ARG A 156 5.45 22.34 3.88
N VAL A 157 5.81 21.90 2.69
CA VAL A 157 5.40 22.57 1.45
C VAL A 157 4.85 21.49 0.53
N ALA A 158 3.65 21.70 -0.01
CA ALA A 158 3.08 20.89 -1.07
C ALA A 158 3.15 21.64 -2.39
N ILE A 159 3.62 20.96 -3.45
CA ILE A 159 3.57 21.45 -4.83
C ILE A 159 2.59 20.53 -5.56
N LEU A 160 1.46 21.07 -5.96
CA LEU A 160 0.37 20.32 -6.57
C LEU A 160 0.22 20.73 -8.03
N GLY A 161 0.01 19.74 -8.89
CA GLY A 161 -0.34 19.93 -10.28
C GLY A 161 -1.79 19.54 -10.56
N ASP A 162 -2.19 19.64 -11.82
CA ASP A 162 -3.50 19.23 -12.28
C ASP A 162 -3.65 17.71 -12.21
N MET A 163 -4.87 17.24 -11.89
CA MET A 163 -5.24 15.84 -12.03
C MET A 163 -5.96 15.65 -13.36
N LEU A 164 -5.37 14.88 -14.25
CA LEU A 164 -5.94 14.53 -15.54
C LEU A 164 -6.69 13.20 -15.46
N GLU A 165 -7.50 12.89 -16.47
CA GLU A 165 -8.17 11.59 -16.64
C GLU A 165 -9.16 11.22 -15.50
N LEU A 166 -9.79 12.21 -14.89
CA LEU A 166 -10.81 11.98 -13.85
C LEU A 166 -12.25 11.86 -14.41
N GLY A 167 -12.44 11.86 -15.72
CA GLY A 167 -13.74 11.77 -16.41
C GLY A 167 -14.33 13.12 -16.76
#